data_673ed443286c7dfc4f3b7888a8009e90
#
_entry.id   673ed443286c7dfc4f3b7888a8009e90
#
_cell.length_a   1.000
_cell.length_b   1.000
_cell.length_c   1.000
_cell.angle_alpha   90.00
_cell.angle_beta   90.00
_cell.angle_gamma   90.00
#
_symmetry.space_group_name_H-M   'P 1'
#
loop_
_entity.id
_entity.type
_entity.pdbx_description
1 polymer ?
#
loop_
_entity_poly.entity_id
_entity_poly.type
_entity_poly.pdbx_seq_one_letter_code
_entity_poly.pdbx_strand_id
1 'polypeptide(L)'
;MECHGDDTLKRSESEGMKEDLYIDYPAFKYSVHNVNGVTCTDCHADIKALNWDKEVPHPSSLAMVNCDICHEAQGEAYLDSVHKKAGGKGITIPCYACHGYHYVKHLEADSVYERENKICLKCHNPNNFHDWLPQKETHFAYVECAVCHAPDSPRYISLRFYDLISNKFLEAKDLLAALDTDYAHFMDKVDKDKNNVISLSELEDMVLLLRQKDIRGTFHGEIVMELVPSVHHINRGGANRACEQCHNPQSPFFEEVFIVLNKDDGTNERLKVERRVLESYYVNHFYAISGTRVRYLDKIGFALLIAGLSVVSGHLLVRIVTAPARRRKKEKKDEFSI
;
A
#
# COMPACT_ATOMS: atom_id res chain seq x y z
N MET A 1 23.59 -24.66 15.76
CA MET A 1 22.37 -25.15 15.05
C MET A 1 22.15 -26.67 15.19
N GLU A 2 23.00 -27.33 15.89
CA GLU A 2 22.86 -28.82 16.05
C GLU A 2 21.55 -29.22 16.74
N CYS A 3 21.08 -28.44 17.72
CA CYS A 3 19.82 -28.74 18.41
C CYS A 3 18.60 -28.14 17.70
N HIS A 4 18.56 -26.81 17.54
CA HIS A 4 17.40 -26.12 16.96
C HIS A 4 17.22 -26.30 15.45
N GLY A 5 18.09 -27.05 14.79
CA GLY A 5 17.94 -27.50 13.40
C GLY A 5 17.20 -28.85 13.26
N ASP A 6 16.82 -29.47 14.35
CA ASP A 6 16.03 -30.70 14.38
C ASP A 6 14.53 -30.34 14.42
N ASP A 7 13.80 -30.73 13.37
CA ASP A 7 12.35 -30.43 13.23
C ASP A 7 11.46 -31.22 14.21
N THR A 8 12.05 -32.20 14.89
CA THR A 8 11.35 -32.97 15.94
C THR A 8 11.49 -32.35 17.32
N LEU A 9 12.37 -31.34 17.48
CA LEU A 9 12.65 -30.73 18.78
C LEU A 9 11.47 -29.92 19.28
N LYS A 10 10.86 -30.39 20.36
CA LYS A 10 9.69 -29.75 20.99
C LYS A 10 9.85 -29.72 22.50
N ARG A 11 9.38 -28.63 23.08
CA ARG A 11 9.25 -28.50 24.55
C ARG A 11 7.80 -28.79 24.96
N SER A 12 7.63 -29.60 26.01
CA SER A 12 6.32 -29.79 26.63
C SER A 12 6.10 -28.72 27.69
N GLU A 13 5.07 -27.91 27.54
CA GLU A 13 4.62 -26.98 28.57
C GLU A 13 3.70 -27.67 29.57
N SER A 14 3.53 -27.06 30.75
CA SER A 14 2.79 -27.63 31.89
C SER A 14 1.30 -27.89 31.62
N GLU A 15 0.75 -27.36 30.53
CA GLU A 15 -0.67 -27.52 30.12
C GLU A 15 -0.86 -28.42 28.90
N GLY A 16 0.15 -29.21 28.52
CA GLY A 16 0.06 -30.17 27.41
C GLY A 16 0.22 -29.55 26.03
N MET A 17 0.45 -28.25 25.90
CA MET A 17 0.88 -27.60 24.67
C MET A 17 2.34 -27.94 24.39
N LYS A 18 2.64 -28.26 23.15
CA LYS A 18 4.01 -28.49 22.70
C LYS A 18 4.48 -27.22 21.97
N GLU A 19 5.51 -26.61 22.51
CA GLU A 19 6.20 -25.52 21.82
C GLU A 19 7.20 -26.10 20.83
N ASP A 20 7.12 -25.65 19.59
CA ASP A 20 8.05 -26.00 18.54
C ASP A 20 9.32 -25.15 18.70
N LEU A 21 10.47 -25.81 18.87
CA LEU A 21 11.78 -25.16 19.05
C LEU A 21 12.62 -25.20 17.79
N TYR A 22 12.06 -25.73 16.71
CA TYR A 22 12.75 -25.80 15.42
C TYR A 22 12.96 -24.43 14.81
N ILE A 23 14.15 -24.21 14.29
CA ILE A 23 14.51 -23.02 13.51
C ILE A 23 14.93 -23.47 12.11
N ASP A 24 14.16 -23.09 11.10
CA ASP A 24 14.52 -23.23 9.69
C ASP A 24 15.73 -22.33 9.38
N TYR A 25 16.92 -22.91 9.51
CA TYR A 25 18.15 -22.17 9.30
C TYR A 25 18.35 -21.68 7.86
N PRO A 26 18.02 -22.43 6.83
CA PRO A 26 17.94 -21.94 5.46
C PRO A 26 17.08 -20.66 5.34
N ALA A 27 15.90 -20.64 5.92
CA ALA A 27 15.03 -19.45 5.91
C ALA A 27 15.62 -18.29 6.74
N PHE A 28 16.24 -18.58 7.90
CA PHE A 28 16.90 -17.57 8.73
C PHE A 28 18.04 -16.86 8.00
N LYS A 29 18.80 -17.56 7.16
CA LYS A 29 19.90 -16.99 6.37
C LYS A 29 19.45 -15.83 5.46
N TYR A 30 18.20 -15.84 5.03
CA TYR A 30 17.62 -14.78 4.21
C TYR A 30 16.86 -13.71 5.01
N SER A 31 16.92 -13.78 6.34
CA SER A 31 16.35 -12.72 7.18
C SER A 31 17.20 -11.45 7.12
N VAL A 32 16.57 -10.29 7.29
CA VAL A 32 17.28 -8.99 7.32
C VAL A 32 18.37 -8.96 8.39
N HIS A 33 18.18 -9.67 9.47
CA HIS A 33 19.16 -9.72 10.55
C HIS A 33 20.40 -10.52 10.14
N ASN A 34 20.20 -11.74 9.61
CA ASN A 34 21.34 -12.59 9.26
C ASN A 34 22.15 -12.08 8.07
N VAL A 35 21.50 -11.51 7.04
CA VAL A 35 22.21 -10.91 5.89
C VAL A 35 23.06 -9.69 6.33
N ASN A 36 22.70 -9.05 7.44
CA ASN A 36 23.48 -7.98 8.07
C ASN A 36 24.43 -8.47 9.17
N GLY A 37 24.69 -9.78 9.25
CA GLY A 37 25.68 -10.37 10.16
C GLY A 37 25.20 -10.58 11.60
N VAL A 38 23.93 -10.38 11.90
CA VAL A 38 23.34 -10.62 13.22
C VAL A 38 23.13 -12.13 13.41
N THR A 39 23.58 -12.64 14.55
CA THR A 39 23.54 -14.06 14.90
C THR A 39 22.52 -14.33 16.01
N CYS A 40 22.29 -15.62 16.30
CA CYS A 40 21.36 -16.03 17.35
C CYS A 40 21.66 -15.40 18.71
N THR A 41 22.94 -15.34 19.09
CA THR A 41 23.39 -14.83 20.39
C THR A 41 23.42 -13.31 20.51
N ASP A 42 23.23 -12.59 19.41
CA ASP A 42 23.10 -11.12 19.46
C ASP A 42 21.70 -10.72 19.92
N CYS A 43 20.69 -11.55 19.62
CA CYS A 43 19.34 -11.41 20.12
C CYS A 43 19.13 -12.16 21.44
N HIS A 44 19.62 -13.40 21.55
CA HIS A 44 19.56 -14.24 22.75
C HIS A 44 20.85 -14.08 23.56
N ALA A 45 21.04 -12.88 24.13
CA ALA A 45 22.28 -12.52 24.82
C ALA A 45 22.57 -13.34 26.09
N ASP A 46 21.54 -13.84 26.72
CA ASP A 46 21.64 -14.73 27.89
C ASP A 46 22.26 -16.09 27.57
N ILE A 47 22.17 -16.55 26.32
CA ILE A 47 22.85 -17.78 25.88
C ILE A 47 24.37 -17.57 25.69
N LYS A 48 24.79 -16.35 25.41
CA LYS A 48 26.19 -16.02 25.11
C LYS A 48 27.14 -16.31 26.30
N ALA A 49 26.61 -16.20 27.50
CA ALA A 49 27.36 -16.40 28.75
C ALA A 49 27.37 -17.86 29.22
N LEU A 50 26.65 -18.78 28.55
CA LEU A 50 26.53 -20.17 29.00
C LEU A 50 27.85 -20.92 28.81
N ASN A 51 28.16 -21.78 29.75
CA ASN A 51 29.21 -22.77 29.61
C ASN A 51 28.66 -23.99 28.82
N TRP A 52 28.96 -24.05 27.54
CA TRP A 52 28.42 -25.05 26.60
C TRP A 52 28.75 -26.51 27.00
N ASP A 53 29.81 -26.74 27.77
CA ASP A 53 30.20 -28.08 28.25
C ASP A 53 29.37 -28.54 29.45
N LYS A 54 28.71 -27.63 30.17
CA LYS A 54 28.04 -27.94 31.45
C LYS A 54 26.56 -27.53 31.48
N GLU A 55 26.19 -26.61 30.66
CA GLU A 55 24.89 -25.95 30.71
C GLU A 55 24.02 -26.18 29.45
N VAL A 56 24.33 -27.27 28.74
CA VAL A 56 23.50 -27.71 27.61
C VAL A 56 22.82 -29.01 28.01
N PRO A 57 21.49 -29.16 27.85
CA PRO A 57 20.56 -28.13 27.37
C PRO A 57 20.44 -26.90 28.29
N HIS A 58 20.37 -25.71 27.69
CA HIS A 58 20.25 -24.45 28.44
C HIS A 58 18.90 -24.36 29.19
N PRO A 59 18.76 -23.44 30.16
CA PRO A 59 17.49 -23.22 30.85
C PRO A 59 16.33 -22.99 29.89
N SER A 60 15.16 -23.53 30.21
CA SER A 60 13.98 -23.45 29.35
C SER A 60 13.38 -22.05 29.24
N SER A 61 13.63 -21.17 30.23
CA SER A 61 13.18 -19.78 30.20
C SER A 61 14.34 -18.87 29.87
N LEU A 62 14.36 -18.40 28.64
CA LEU A 62 15.25 -17.33 28.19
C LEU A 62 14.64 -15.97 28.46
N ALA A 63 15.47 -14.95 28.60
CA ALA A 63 15.01 -13.58 28.67
C ALA A 63 14.30 -13.18 27.36
N MET A 64 13.25 -12.38 27.46
CA MET A 64 12.59 -11.84 26.29
C MET A 64 13.56 -10.96 25.51
N VAL A 65 13.67 -11.22 24.21
CA VAL A 65 14.54 -10.42 23.32
C VAL A 65 14.06 -8.97 23.30
N ASN A 66 14.98 -8.04 23.58
CA ASN A 66 14.72 -6.62 23.52
C ASN A 66 15.27 -6.04 22.22
N CYS A 67 14.38 -5.71 21.30
CA CYS A 67 14.73 -5.15 19.99
C CYS A 67 15.27 -3.72 20.09
N ASP A 68 14.89 -2.97 21.14
CA ASP A 68 15.26 -1.55 21.33
C ASP A 68 16.76 -1.36 21.55
N ILE A 69 17.49 -2.43 21.91
CA ILE A 69 18.96 -2.36 22.08
C ILE A 69 19.66 -1.93 20.77
N CYS A 70 19.12 -2.35 19.63
CA CYS A 70 19.65 -1.98 18.31
C CYS A 70 18.72 -1.02 17.56
N HIS A 71 17.42 -1.07 17.83
CA HIS A 71 16.38 -0.27 17.20
C HIS A 71 15.83 0.81 18.16
N GLU A 72 16.75 1.58 18.76
CA GLU A 72 16.42 2.58 19.79
C GLU A 72 15.42 3.63 19.31
N ALA A 73 15.64 4.21 18.12
CA ALA A 73 14.76 5.24 17.57
C ALA A 73 13.36 4.72 17.25
N GLN A 74 13.23 3.46 16.82
CA GLN A 74 11.94 2.80 16.61
C GLN A 74 11.24 2.52 17.94
N GLY A 75 12.02 2.10 18.95
CA GLY A 75 11.53 1.92 20.31
C GLY A 75 10.99 3.21 20.91
N GLU A 76 11.73 4.30 20.80
CA GLU A 76 11.29 5.64 21.26
C GLU A 76 9.99 6.07 20.59
N ALA A 77 9.93 5.98 19.26
CA ALA A 77 8.70 6.32 18.51
C ALA A 77 7.50 5.44 18.90
N TYR A 78 7.76 4.17 19.21
CA TYR A 78 6.72 3.23 19.66
C TYR A 78 6.16 3.57 21.04
N LEU A 79 6.92 4.23 21.94
CA LEU A 79 6.45 4.61 23.29
C LEU A 79 5.18 5.47 23.22
N ASP A 80 5.03 6.30 22.20
CA ASP A 80 3.87 7.16 21.99
C ASP A 80 2.72 6.51 21.23
N SER A 81 2.94 5.31 20.70
CA SER A 81 1.93 4.53 19.98
C SER A 81 0.75 4.14 20.87
N VAL A 82 -0.44 4.06 20.27
CA VAL A 82 -1.63 3.48 20.91
C VAL A 82 -1.40 2.01 21.31
N HIS A 83 -0.54 1.30 20.58
CA HIS A 83 -0.20 -0.10 20.87
C HIS A 83 0.63 -0.23 22.14
N LYS A 84 1.58 0.67 22.39
CA LYS A 84 2.31 0.72 23.66
C LYS A 84 1.42 1.14 24.82
N LYS A 85 0.58 2.16 24.59
CA LYS A 85 -0.37 2.67 25.61
C LYS A 85 -1.44 1.67 25.99
N ALA A 86 -1.72 0.68 25.13
CA ALA A 86 -2.61 -0.44 25.45
C ALA A 86 -2.08 -1.32 26.61
N GLY A 87 -0.78 -1.30 26.88
CA GLY A 87 -0.16 -1.97 28.04
C GLY A 87 -0.76 -1.55 29.37
N GLY A 88 -1.17 -0.29 29.52
CA GLY A 88 -1.92 0.19 30.68
C GLY A 88 -3.31 -0.43 30.86
N LYS A 89 -3.81 -1.14 29.85
CA LYS A 89 -5.09 -1.90 29.86
C LYS A 89 -4.85 -3.42 29.90
N GLY A 90 -3.62 -3.86 30.20
CA GLY A 90 -3.25 -5.27 30.27
C GLY A 90 -2.96 -5.95 28.92
N ILE A 91 -2.87 -5.19 27.82
CA ILE A 91 -2.56 -5.72 26.48
C ILE A 91 -1.13 -5.34 26.12
N THR A 92 -0.22 -6.31 26.15
CA THR A 92 1.18 -6.09 25.70
C THR A 92 1.33 -6.51 24.26
N ILE A 93 1.78 -5.57 23.41
CA ILE A 93 2.05 -5.83 22.00
C ILE A 93 3.56 -5.62 21.78
N PRO A 94 4.36 -6.68 21.74
CA PRO A 94 5.79 -6.58 21.50
C PRO A 94 6.08 -6.36 20.02
N CYS A 95 7.29 -5.93 19.69
CA CYS A 95 7.72 -5.64 18.32
C CYS A 95 7.46 -6.83 17.37
N TYR A 96 7.74 -8.04 17.83
CA TYR A 96 7.57 -9.26 17.04
C TYR A 96 6.10 -9.63 16.75
N ALA A 97 5.14 -9.04 17.44
CA ALA A 97 3.73 -9.25 17.13
C ALA A 97 3.37 -8.71 15.73
N CYS A 98 4.03 -7.61 15.34
CA CYS A 98 3.89 -7.03 14.01
C CYS A 98 4.94 -7.61 13.03
N HIS A 99 6.22 -7.58 13.43
CA HIS A 99 7.34 -7.88 12.55
C HIS A 99 7.72 -9.37 12.47
N GLY A 100 7.19 -10.20 13.37
CA GLY A 100 7.68 -11.56 13.54
C GLY A 100 9.06 -11.59 14.21
N TYR A 101 9.68 -12.76 14.15
CA TYR A 101 11.03 -13.02 14.66
C TYR A 101 11.75 -13.96 13.69
N HIS A 102 12.94 -14.38 13.93
CA HIS A 102 13.80 -15.26 13.13
C HIS A 102 13.82 -15.02 11.60
N TYR A 103 12.65 -14.86 10.94
CA TYR A 103 12.52 -14.78 9.47
C TYR A 103 12.05 -13.39 9.01
N VAL A 104 12.43 -12.34 9.74
CA VAL A 104 12.05 -10.96 9.38
C VAL A 104 12.63 -10.61 8.02
N LYS A 105 11.75 -10.14 7.12
CA LYS A 105 12.11 -9.73 5.76
C LYS A 105 11.94 -8.23 5.59
N HIS A 106 12.55 -7.69 4.55
CA HIS A 106 12.28 -6.32 4.14
C HIS A 106 10.82 -6.14 3.76
N LEU A 107 10.16 -5.12 4.34
CA LEU A 107 8.76 -4.82 4.05
C LEU A 107 8.60 -4.04 2.74
N GLU A 108 9.66 -3.44 2.25
CA GLU A 108 9.63 -2.56 1.07
C GLU A 108 9.26 -3.32 -0.22
N ALA A 109 9.59 -4.61 -0.30
CA ALA A 109 9.25 -5.45 -1.43
C ALA A 109 7.75 -5.80 -1.50
N ASP A 110 7.05 -5.72 -0.37
CA ASP A 110 5.64 -6.08 -0.29
C ASP A 110 4.73 -4.96 -0.84
N SER A 111 3.62 -5.33 -1.47
CA SER A 111 2.52 -4.42 -1.78
C SER A 111 1.80 -3.97 -0.50
N VAL A 112 0.99 -2.92 -0.60
CA VAL A 112 0.14 -2.48 0.52
C VAL A 112 -0.68 -3.64 1.07
N TYR A 113 -1.33 -4.41 0.20
CA TYR A 113 -2.13 -5.56 0.62
C TYR A 113 -1.31 -6.61 1.38
N GLU A 114 -0.10 -6.92 0.93
CA GLU A 114 0.77 -7.89 1.59
C GLU A 114 1.27 -7.39 2.94
N ARG A 115 1.70 -6.13 3.03
CA ARG A 115 2.13 -5.50 4.30
C ARG A 115 1.00 -5.50 5.32
N GLU A 116 -0.19 -5.08 4.91
CA GLU A 116 -1.35 -5.00 5.80
C GLU A 116 -1.74 -6.37 6.34
N ASN A 117 -1.77 -7.40 5.50
CA ASN A 117 -2.05 -8.77 5.94
C ASN A 117 -0.97 -9.30 6.89
N LYS A 118 0.29 -8.93 6.68
CA LYS A 118 1.40 -9.37 7.53
C LYS A 118 1.46 -8.64 8.87
N ILE A 119 0.94 -7.43 8.96
CA ILE A 119 1.10 -6.56 10.14
C ILE A 119 -0.25 -6.26 10.79
N CYS A 120 -1.06 -5.42 10.16
CA CYS A 120 -2.24 -4.83 10.79
C CYS A 120 -3.45 -5.78 10.85
N LEU A 121 -3.71 -6.48 9.74
CA LEU A 121 -4.90 -7.30 9.59
C LEU A 121 -4.83 -8.64 10.33
N LYS A 122 -3.71 -8.98 10.92
CA LYS A 122 -3.63 -10.09 11.90
C LYS A 122 -4.56 -9.89 13.10
N CYS A 123 -4.77 -8.65 13.48
CA CYS A 123 -5.54 -8.28 14.68
C CYS A 123 -6.73 -7.35 14.38
N HIS A 124 -6.63 -6.54 13.32
CA HIS A 124 -7.62 -5.52 12.98
C HIS A 124 -8.49 -5.94 11.79
N ASN A 125 -9.80 -5.70 11.92
CA ASN A 125 -10.71 -5.69 10.78
C ASN A 125 -11.11 -4.24 10.49
N PRO A 126 -10.55 -3.59 9.46
CA PRO A 126 -10.80 -2.19 9.18
C PRO A 126 -12.27 -1.92 8.83
N ASN A 127 -13.00 -2.88 8.29
CA ASN A 127 -14.40 -2.73 7.93
C ASN A 127 -15.31 -2.41 9.13
N ASN A 128 -14.89 -2.78 10.33
CA ASN A 128 -15.69 -2.56 11.55
C ASN A 128 -15.64 -1.10 12.06
N PHE A 129 -14.69 -0.29 11.57
CA PHE A 129 -14.41 1.02 12.19
C PHE A 129 -14.32 2.17 11.20
N HIS A 130 -14.44 1.93 9.86
CA HIS A 130 -14.24 2.94 8.82
C HIS A 130 -15.49 3.20 7.97
N ASP A 131 -16.69 3.06 8.54
CA ASP A 131 -17.94 3.33 7.81
C ASP A 131 -18.09 4.79 7.35
N TRP A 132 -17.33 5.70 8.00
CA TRP A 132 -17.24 7.10 7.60
C TRP A 132 -16.42 7.33 6.32
N LEU A 133 -15.57 6.36 5.91
CA LEU A 133 -14.67 6.47 4.77
C LEU A 133 -15.40 6.06 3.49
N PRO A 134 -15.63 6.99 2.53
CA PRO A 134 -16.20 6.63 1.24
C PRO A 134 -15.28 5.69 0.46
N GLN A 135 -15.84 4.70 -0.23
CA GLN A 135 -15.07 3.74 -1.03
C GLN A 135 -13.91 3.08 -0.23
N LYS A 136 -14.19 2.70 1.01
CA LYS A 136 -13.20 2.19 1.96
C LYS A 136 -12.38 1.02 1.40
N GLU A 137 -13.00 0.12 0.64
CA GLU A 137 -12.30 -1.01 0.00
C GLU A 137 -11.21 -0.55 -0.97
N THR A 138 -11.48 0.51 -1.73
CA THR A 138 -10.49 1.11 -2.63
C THR A 138 -9.34 1.75 -1.83
N HIS A 139 -9.66 2.48 -0.76
CA HIS A 139 -8.62 3.05 0.10
C HIS A 139 -7.73 1.94 0.69
N PHE A 140 -8.31 0.87 1.20
CA PHE A 140 -7.55 -0.24 1.79
C PHE A 140 -6.71 -1.03 0.76
N ALA A 141 -7.08 -0.97 -0.51
CA ALA A 141 -6.31 -1.61 -1.57
C ALA A 141 -5.08 -0.80 -2.03
N TYR A 142 -5.09 0.52 -1.83
CA TYR A 142 -4.08 1.41 -2.40
C TYR A 142 -3.36 2.29 -1.38
N VAL A 143 -3.85 2.38 -0.15
CA VAL A 143 -3.34 3.27 0.88
C VAL A 143 -2.98 2.47 2.12
N GLU A 144 -1.71 2.46 2.48
CA GLU A 144 -1.23 1.79 3.68
C GLU A 144 -1.88 2.38 4.94
N CYS A 145 -2.29 1.55 5.90
CA CYS A 145 -2.98 2.00 7.12
C CYS A 145 -2.21 3.09 7.86
N ALA A 146 -0.89 2.96 7.91
CA ALA A 146 -0.02 3.92 8.55
C ALA A 146 -0.06 5.32 7.90
N VAL A 147 -0.42 5.44 6.62
CA VAL A 147 -0.56 6.74 5.93
C VAL A 147 -1.56 7.65 6.63
N CYS A 148 -2.62 7.07 7.18
CA CYS A 148 -3.59 7.80 7.99
C CYS A 148 -3.24 7.76 9.49
N HIS A 149 -2.72 6.63 9.98
CA HIS A 149 -2.54 6.37 11.41
C HIS A 149 -1.18 6.79 11.98
N ALA A 150 -0.19 7.12 11.13
CA ALA A 150 1.06 7.78 11.49
C ALA A 150 1.23 9.08 10.68
N PRO A 151 0.38 10.11 10.93
CA PRO A 151 0.23 11.28 10.05
C PRO A 151 1.50 12.15 9.96
N ASP A 152 2.37 12.07 10.95
CA ASP A 152 3.62 12.85 11.02
C ASP A 152 4.79 12.18 10.26
N SER A 153 4.59 10.97 9.79
CA SER A 153 5.62 10.24 9.05
C SER A 153 5.58 10.56 7.55
N PRO A 154 6.73 10.65 6.88
CA PRO A 154 6.79 10.89 5.46
C PRO A 154 6.21 9.72 4.67
N ARG A 155 5.65 10.03 3.50
CA ARG A 155 4.97 9.07 2.62
C ARG A 155 5.32 9.37 1.18
N TYR A 156 5.18 8.37 0.32
CA TYR A 156 5.43 8.49 -1.09
C TYR A 156 4.46 7.64 -1.90
N ILE A 157 4.45 7.83 -3.22
CA ILE A 157 3.69 7.01 -4.15
C ILE A 157 4.62 5.98 -4.77
N SER A 158 4.32 4.72 -4.54
CA SER A 158 4.99 3.58 -5.14
C SER A 158 4.25 3.16 -6.39
N LEU A 159 4.91 3.18 -7.54
CA LEU A 159 4.40 2.65 -8.80
C LEU A 159 5.00 1.27 -9.04
N ARG A 160 4.13 0.27 -9.08
CA ARG A 160 4.49 -1.11 -9.40
C ARG A 160 3.94 -1.50 -10.75
N PHE A 161 4.72 -2.21 -11.53
CA PHE A 161 4.28 -2.67 -12.85
C PHE A 161 3.34 -3.88 -12.72
N TYR A 162 2.17 -3.78 -13.36
CA TYR A 162 1.15 -4.83 -13.37
C TYR A 162 0.88 -5.27 -14.81
N ASP A 163 1.04 -6.55 -15.11
CA ASP A 163 0.75 -7.10 -16.42
C ASP A 163 -0.72 -7.49 -16.53
N LEU A 164 -1.41 -6.85 -17.46
CA LEU A 164 -2.84 -7.06 -17.73
C LEU A 164 -3.16 -8.41 -18.39
N ILE A 165 -2.15 -9.08 -18.95
CA ILE A 165 -2.32 -10.39 -19.58
C ILE A 165 -2.27 -11.50 -18.55
N SER A 166 -1.20 -11.51 -17.75
CA SER A 166 -1.03 -12.49 -16.68
C SER A 166 -1.87 -12.19 -15.43
N ASN A 167 -2.39 -10.98 -15.29
CA ASN A 167 -3.06 -10.46 -14.10
C ASN A 167 -2.19 -10.57 -12.84
N LYS A 168 -0.92 -10.20 -12.96
CA LYS A 168 0.06 -10.25 -11.87
C LYS A 168 0.96 -9.02 -11.88
N PHE A 169 1.53 -8.70 -10.71
CA PHE A 169 2.66 -7.80 -10.67
C PHE A 169 3.83 -8.45 -11.41
N LEU A 170 4.49 -7.66 -12.24
CA LEU A 170 5.70 -8.09 -12.92
C LEU A 170 6.86 -7.95 -11.94
N GLU A 171 7.57 -9.04 -11.72
CA GLU A 171 8.80 -9.02 -10.93
C GLU A 171 9.84 -8.12 -11.58
N ALA A 172 10.65 -7.42 -10.79
CA ALA A 172 11.65 -6.51 -11.34
C ALA A 172 12.61 -7.20 -12.31
N LYS A 173 13.05 -8.43 -12.00
CA LYS A 173 13.90 -9.25 -12.88
C LYS A 173 13.26 -9.51 -14.25
N ASP A 174 11.95 -9.74 -14.30
CA ASP A 174 11.23 -10.02 -15.56
C ASP A 174 11.07 -8.73 -16.37
N LEU A 175 10.82 -7.59 -15.68
CA LEU A 175 10.79 -6.26 -16.29
C LEU A 175 12.15 -5.91 -16.89
N LEU A 176 13.23 -6.09 -16.14
CA LEU A 176 14.60 -5.83 -16.59
C LEU A 176 14.99 -6.71 -17.78
N ALA A 177 14.67 -8.01 -17.72
CA ALA A 177 14.90 -8.94 -18.82
C ALA A 177 14.11 -8.54 -20.08
N ALA A 178 12.86 -8.12 -19.94
CA ALA A 178 12.03 -7.65 -21.04
C ALA A 178 12.58 -6.38 -21.71
N LEU A 179 13.23 -5.53 -20.92
CA LEU A 179 13.87 -4.30 -21.41
C LEU A 179 15.33 -4.51 -21.87
N ASP A 180 15.83 -5.73 -21.83
CA ASP A 180 17.24 -6.08 -22.14
C ASP A 180 18.23 -5.21 -21.32
N THR A 181 18.03 -5.14 -19.99
CA THR A 181 18.85 -4.35 -19.05
C THR A 181 18.97 -5.04 -17.69
N ASP A 182 19.71 -4.44 -16.78
CA ASP A 182 19.86 -4.84 -15.38
C ASP A 182 19.59 -3.65 -14.44
N TYR A 183 19.65 -3.88 -13.12
CA TYR A 183 19.40 -2.83 -12.13
C TYR A 183 20.34 -1.62 -12.28
N ALA A 184 21.63 -1.87 -12.57
CA ALA A 184 22.62 -0.80 -12.65
C ALA A 184 22.44 0.09 -13.88
N HIS A 185 21.89 -0.46 -14.97
CA HIS A 185 21.75 0.21 -16.27
C HIS A 185 20.30 0.55 -16.63
N PHE A 186 19.35 0.30 -15.72
CA PHE A 186 17.93 0.58 -15.98
C PHE A 186 17.70 2.06 -16.31
N MET A 187 18.27 2.97 -15.51
CA MET A 187 18.13 4.41 -15.76
C MET A 187 18.79 4.82 -17.07
N ASP A 188 19.95 4.28 -17.42
CA ASP A 188 20.58 4.54 -18.72
C ASP A 188 19.70 4.14 -19.92
N LYS A 189 18.83 3.14 -19.71
CA LYS A 189 17.91 2.63 -20.74
C LYS A 189 16.65 3.46 -20.85
N VAL A 190 16.13 3.96 -19.74
CA VAL A 190 14.80 4.60 -19.65
C VAL A 190 14.90 6.12 -19.62
N ASP A 191 15.80 6.68 -18.82
CA ASP A 191 16.04 8.12 -18.69
C ASP A 191 16.95 8.62 -19.83
N LYS A 192 16.33 9.11 -20.90
CA LYS A 192 17.04 9.50 -22.14
C LYS A 192 17.73 10.84 -22.04
N ASP A 193 17.16 11.77 -21.27
CA ASP A 193 17.72 13.11 -21.08
C ASP A 193 18.71 13.19 -19.91
N LYS A 194 18.87 12.09 -19.16
CA LYS A 194 19.81 11.91 -18.04
C LYS A 194 19.60 12.90 -16.89
N ASN A 195 18.36 13.23 -16.63
CA ASN A 195 17.99 14.14 -15.54
C ASN A 195 17.70 13.39 -14.22
N ASN A 196 17.77 12.06 -14.19
CA ASN A 196 17.46 11.16 -13.08
C ASN A 196 15.98 11.19 -12.66
N VAL A 197 15.08 11.60 -13.54
CA VAL A 197 13.63 11.60 -13.32
C VAL A 197 12.96 11.02 -14.57
N ILE A 198 12.22 9.97 -14.41
CA ILE A 198 11.49 9.35 -15.52
C ILE A 198 10.28 10.24 -15.85
N SER A 199 10.33 10.89 -16.99
CA SER A 199 9.24 11.71 -17.52
C SER A 199 8.10 10.87 -18.09
N LEU A 200 6.94 11.49 -18.33
CA LEU A 200 5.82 10.80 -18.96
C LEU A 200 6.18 10.22 -20.35
N SER A 201 6.95 10.96 -21.16
CA SER A 201 7.36 10.49 -22.49
C SER A 201 8.30 9.28 -22.44
N GLU A 202 9.21 9.24 -21.47
CA GLU A 202 10.13 8.12 -21.28
C GLU A 202 9.40 6.89 -20.75
N LEU A 203 8.42 7.08 -19.87
CA LEU A 203 7.54 6.01 -19.44
C LEU A 203 6.71 5.45 -20.60
N GLU A 204 6.20 6.30 -21.49
CA GLU A 204 5.49 5.88 -22.70
C GLU A 204 6.38 5.02 -23.61
N ASP A 205 7.62 5.46 -23.83
CA ASP A 205 8.60 4.71 -24.61
C ASP A 205 8.92 3.35 -23.99
N MET A 206 9.08 3.30 -22.67
CA MET A 206 9.27 2.04 -21.94
C MET A 206 8.08 1.10 -22.11
N VAL A 207 6.85 1.59 -21.98
CA VAL A 207 5.63 0.78 -22.17
C VAL A 207 5.52 0.28 -23.61
N LEU A 208 5.94 1.08 -24.60
CA LEU A 208 5.98 0.67 -26.00
C LEU A 208 6.98 -0.46 -26.23
N LEU A 209 8.17 -0.41 -25.63
CA LEU A 209 9.16 -1.49 -25.68
C LEU A 209 8.60 -2.79 -25.08
N LEU A 210 7.94 -2.72 -23.94
CA LEU A 210 7.30 -3.88 -23.29
C LEU A 210 6.20 -4.49 -24.17
N ARG A 211 5.41 -3.66 -24.86
CA ARG A 211 4.39 -4.14 -25.81
C ARG A 211 4.98 -4.90 -26.99
N GLN A 212 6.19 -4.56 -27.44
CA GLN A 212 6.89 -5.32 -28.48
C GLN A 212 7.31 -6.72 -28.02
N LYS A 213 7.35 -6.95 -26.72
CA LYS A 213 7.61 -8.25 -26.08
C LYS A 213 6.31 -8.94 -25.60
N ASP A 214 5.15 -8.54 -26.13
CA ASP A 214 3.82 -9.01 -25.75
C ASP A 214 3.43 -8.77 -24.28
N ILE A 215 4.11 -7.87 -23.58
CA ILE A 215 3.78 -7.46 -22.22
C ILE A 215 2.87 -6.23 -22.28
N ARG A 216 1.64 -6.40 -21.81
CA ARG A 216 0.63 -5.30 -21.74
C ARG A 216 0.46 -4.87 -20.30
N GLY A 217 1.26 -3.91 -19.89
CA GLY A 217 1.29 -3.47 -18.52
C GLY A 217 0.67 -2.11 -18.27
N THR A 218 0.34 -1.94 -17.03
CA THR A 218 -0.05 -0.66 -16.43
C THR A 218 0.71 -0.51 -15.11
N PHE A 219 0.78 0.70 -14.59
CA PHE A 219 1.33 0.93 -13.27
C PHE A 219 0.21 0.93 -12.24
N HIS A 220 0.43 0.18 -11.16
CA HIS A 220 -0.41 0.18 -9.99
C HIS A 220 0.22 1.12 -8.96
N GLY A 221 -0.48 2.22 -8.66
CA GLY A 221 0.00 3.22 -7.71
C GLY A 221 -0.50 2.93 -6.30
N GLU A 222 0.40 2.92 -5.34
CA GLU A 222 0.11 2.75 -3.92
C GLU A 222 0.66 3.93 -3.12
N ILE A 223 -0.06 4.38 -2.10
CA ILE A 223 0.46 5.37 -1.15
C ILE A 223 1.00 4.61 0.06
N VAL A 224 2.29 4.72 0.26
CA VAL A 224 3.02 3.99 1.30
C VAL A 224 3.84 4.92 2.19
N MET A 225 4.16 4.43 3.38
CA MET A 225 5.00 5.16 4.31
C MET A 225 6.48 4.95 4.02
N GLU A 226 7.29 5.99 4.27
CA GLU A 226 8.73 5.79 4.46
C GLU A 226 8.97 4.93 5.70
N LEU A 227 9.86 3.94 5.59
CA LEU A 227 10.22 3.07 6.71
C LEU A 227 11.22 3.78 7.65
N VAL A 228 10.75 4.82 8.28
CA VAL A 228 11.49 5.63 9.28
C VAL A 228 10.94 5.37 10.68
N PRO A 229 11.70 5.70 11.76
CA PRO A 229 11.24 5.45 13.13
C PRO A 229 9.85 5.98 13.44
N SER A 230 9.50 7.17 12.95
CA SER A 230 8.21 7.83 13.24
C SER A 230 6.97 7.04 12.77
N VAL A 231 7.12 6.08 11.83
CA VAL A 231 6.00 5.22 11.42
C VAL A 231 5.46 4.37 12.57
N HIS A 232 6.24 4.16 13.63
CA HIS A 232 5.82 3.42 14.82
C HIS A 232 4.92 4.24 15.75
N HIS A 233 4.81 5.54 15.55
CA HIS A 233 3.87 6.41 16.27
C HIS A 233 2.44 6.24 15.74
N ILE A 234 1.90 5.02 15.83
CA ILE A 234 0.54 4.72 15.41
C ILE A 234 -0.46 5.38 16.37
N ASN A 235 -1.35 6.19 15.82
CA ASN A 235 -2.31 6.99 16.57
C ASN A 235 -3.73 6.80 16.04
N ARG A 236 -4.69 6.60 16.97
CA ARG A 236 -6.10 6.52 16.63
C ARG A 236 -6.74 7.92 16.59
N GLY A 237 -6.49 8.72 17.61
CA GLY A 237 -7.13 10.04 17.79
C GLY A 237 -6.61 11.10 16.81
N GLY A 238 -5.32 10.99 16.44
CA GLY A 238 -4.65 11.86 15.47
C GLY A 238 -4.65 11.32 14.05
N ALA A 239 -5.34 10.21 13.77
CA ALA A 239 -5.41 9.66 12.42
C ALA A 239 -5.93 10.71 11.43
N ASN A 240 -5.28 10.82 10.29
CA ASN A 240 -5.62 11.81 9.28
C ASN A 240 -6.98 11.50 8.66
N ARG A 241 -7.92 12.44 8.80
CA ARG A 241 -9.25 12.40 8.19
C ARG A 241 -9.52 13.55 7.22
N ALA A 242 -8.53 14.39 6.99
CA ALA A 242 -8.64 15.50 6.07
C ALA A 242 -8.49 15.01 4.62
N CYS A 243 -9.60 14.76 3.96
CA CYS A 243 -9.63 14.26 2.58
C CYS A 243 -8.81 15.12 1.63
N GLU A 244 -8.80 16.44 1.87
CA GLU A 244 -8.06 17.41 1.06
C GLU A 244 -6.53 17.21 1.11
N GLN A 245 -6.00 16.54 2.10
CA GLN A 245 -4.57 16.25 2.14
C GLN A 245 -4.16 15.27 1.03
N CYS A 246 -5.04 14.33 0.68
CA CYS A 246 -4.81 13.39 -0.42
C CYS A 246 -5.54 13.78 -1.70
N HIS A 247 -6.79 14.24 -1.60
CA HIS A 247 -7.62 14.60 -2.74
C HIS A 247 -7.46 16.05 -3.19
N ASN A 248 -6.26 16.60 -3.05
CA ASN A 248 -5.87 17.91 -3.54
C ASN A 248 -4.75 17.74 -4.57
N PRO A 249 -4.94 18.22 -5.81
CA PRO A 249 -3.90 18.15 -6.84
C PRO A 249 -2.58 18.82 -6.45
N GLN A 250 -2.59 19.70 -5.47
CA GLN A 250 -1.42 20.42 -4.96
C GLN A 250 -0.85 19.80 -3.68
N SER A 251 -1.30 18.61 -3.31
CA SER A 251 -0.77 17.92 -2.13
C SER A 251 0.73 17.61 -2.31
N PRO A 252 1.58 18.01 -1.34
CA PRO A 252 3.03 17.93 -1.48
C PRO A 252 3.55 16.49 -1.60
N PHE A 253 2.86 15.50 -1.05
CA PHE A 253 3.36 14.13 -1.14
C PHE A 253 3.19 13.50 -2.54
N PHE A 254 2.43 14.11 -3.44
CA PHE A 254 2.43 13.70 -4.85
C PHE A 254 3.69 14.11 -5.61
N GLU A 255 4.58 14.89 -5.02
CA GLU A 255 5.90 15.16 -5.59
C GLU A 255 6.88 13.98 -5.38
N GLU A 256 6.58 13.08 -4.44
CA GLU A 256 7.38 11.90 -4.13
C GLU A 256 6.77 10.67 -4.80
N VAL A 257 7.03 10.51 -6.11
CA VAL A 257 6.56 9.40 -6.95
C VAL A 257 7.75 8.59 -7.42
N PHE A 258 7.70 7.27 -7.21
CA PHE A 258 8.79 6.38 -7.59
C PHE A 258 8.27 5.13 -8.28
N ILE A 259 8.96 4.67 -9.31
CA ILE A 259 8.92 3.26 -9.72
C ILE A 259 9.79 2.48 -8.75
N VAL A 260 9.24 1.41 -8.19
CA VAL A 260 9.94 0.58 -7.20
C VAL A 260 10.32 -0.75 -7.84
N LEU A 261 11.61 -1.01 -7.93
CA LEU A 261 12.18 -2.26 -8.42
C LEU A 261 12.67 -3.08 -7.24
N ASN A 262 11.96 -4.17 -6.95
CA ASN A 262 12.33 -5.07 -5.87
C ASN A 262 13.46 -6.00 -6.31
N LYS A 263 14.49 -6.16 -5.44
CA LYS A 263 15.62 -7.07 -5.66
C LYS A 263 15.36 -8.41 -4.97
N ASP A 264 16.09 -9.42 -5.39
CA ASP A 264 15.94 -10.79 -4.84
C ASP A 264 16.34 -10.88 -3.36
N ASP A 265 17.15 -9.97 -2.86
CA ASP A 265 17.53 -9.84 -1.45
C ASP A 265 16.46 -9.19 -0.57
N GLY A 266 15.34 -8.76 -1.17
CA GLY A 266 14.23 -8.09 -0.51
C GLY A 266 14.40 -6.57 -0.35
N THR A 267 15.53 -6.01 -0.78
CA THR A 267 15.70 -4.56 -0.89
C THR A 267 15.03 -4.03 -2.14
N ASN A 268 14.88 -2.73 -2.26
CA ASN A 268 14.35 -2.10 -3.46
C ASN A 268 15.25 -0.97 -3.97
N GLU A 269 15.07 -0.66 -5.22
CA GLU A 269 15.59 0.53 -5.86
C GLU A 269 14.43 1.44 -6.25
N ARG A 270 14.52 2.70 -5.85
CA ARG A 270 13.48 3.71 -6.10
C ARG A 270 13.94 4.67 -7.18
N LEU A 271 13.19 4.73 -8.25
CA LEU A 271 13.47 5.55 -9.42
C LEU A 271 12.47 6.69 -9.46
N LYS A 272 12.94 7.92 -9.34
CA LYS A 272 12.08 9.10 -9.34
C LYS A 272 11.30 9.20 -10.65
N VAL A 273 10.03 9.54 -10.53
CA VAL A 273 9.11 9.67 -11.66
C VAL A 273 8.44 11.04 -11.63
N GLU A 274 8.22 11.62 -12.78
CA GLU A 274 7.49 12.88 -12.91
C GLU A 274 6.03 12.70 -12.44
N ARG A 275 5.54 13.64 -11.65
CA ARG A 275 4.16 13.64 -11.14
C ARG A 275 3.10 13.44 -12.21
N ARG A 276 3.30 14.01 -13.41
CA ARG A 276 2.36 13.92 -14.54
C ARG A 276 2.03 12.48 -14.94
N VAL A 277 2.91 11.53 -14.62
CA VAL A 277 2.68 10.11 -14.85
C VAL A 277 1.41 9.63 -14.13
N LEU A 278 1.12 10.17 -12.94
CA LEU A 278 -0.08 9.81 -12.17
C LEU A 278 -1.40 10.22 -12.84
N GLU A 279 -1.36 11.21 -13.73
CA GLU A 279 -2.52 11.69 -14.48
C GLU A 279 -2.67 10.96 -15.82
N SER A 280 -1.73 10.07 -16.15
CA SER A 280 -1.71 9.34 -17.41
C SER A 280 -2.58 8.09 -17.40
N TYR A 281 -2.90 7.59 -18.59
CA TYR A 281 -3.60 6.31 -18.77
C TYR A 281 -2.74 5.08 -18.42
N TYR A 282 -1.47 5.27 -18.13
CA TYR A 282 -0.53 4.20 -17.78
C TYR A 282 -0.58 3.84 -16.30
N VAL A 283 -1.20 4.67 -15.47
CA VAL A 283 -1.43 4.38 -14.06
C VAL A 283 -2.87 3.95 -13.86
N ASN A 284 -3.07 2.70 -13.48
CA ASN A 284 -4.40 2.12 -13.33
C ASN A 284 -4.99 2.46 -11.95
N HIS A 285 -6.25 2.90 -11.94
CA HIS A 285 -7.07 3.11 -10.74
C HIS A 285 -6.54 4.10 -9.71
N PHE A 286 -5.52 4.90 -10.02
CA PHE A 286 -5.01 5.91 -9.11
C PHE A 286 -5.77 7.23 -9.28
N TYR A 287 -6.91 7.35 -8.63
CA TYR A 287 -7.81 8.51 -8.75
C TYR A 287 -7.59 9.61 -7.71
N ALA A 288 -6.55 9.53 -6.89
CA ALA A 288 -6.34 10.50 -5.82
C ALA A 288 -6.09 11.92 -6.35
N ILE A 289 -5.30 12.03 -7.44
CA ILE A 289 -4.99 13.33 -8.06
C ILE A 289 -6.06 13.78 -9.03
N SER A 290 -6.59 12.86 -9.81
CA SER A 290 -7.79 13.18 -10.55
C SER A 290 -8.90 13.37 -9.54
N GLY A 291 -8.82 14.43 -8.80
CA GLY A 291 -9.92 15.05 -8.11
C GLY A 291 -10.98 15.31 -9.17
N THR A 292 -11.45 14.20 -9.76
CA THR A 292 -12.44 14.10 -10.82
C THR A 292 -13.76 14.66 -10.39
N ARG A 293 -13.91 15.01 -9.11
CA ARG A 293 -14.89 15.94 -8.64
C ARG A 293 -14.34 17.36 -8.70
N VAL A 294 -14.14 17.84 -9.91
CA VAL A 294 -14.05 19.29 -10.12
C VAL A 294 -15.42 19.82 -9.69
N ARG A 295 -15.52 20.31 -8.46
CA ARG A 295 -16.76 20.88 -7.88
C ARG A 295 -17.43 21.88 -8.82
N TYR A 296 -16.66 22.46 -9.71
CA TYR A 296 -17.13 23.37 -10.75
C TYR A 296 -17.86 22.65 -11.88
N LEU A 297 -17.35 21.48 -12.32
CA LEU A 297 -18.00 20.64 -13.34
C LEU A 297 -19.28 20.01 -12.79
N ASP A 298 -19.29 19.59 -11.51
CA ASP A 298 -20.51 19.12 -10.85
C ASP A 298 -21.58 20.20 -10.83
N LYS A 299 -21.22 21.45 -10.52
CA LYS A 299 -22.15 22.60 -10.55
C LYS A 299 -22.66 22.87 -11.97
N ILE A 300 -21.79 22.83 -12.96
CA ILE A 300 -22.16 23.00 -14.37
C ILE A 300 -23.07 21.84 -14.82
N GLY A 301 -22.70 20.60 -14.51
CA GLY A 301 -23.51 19.41 -14.83
C GLY A 301 -24.90 19.47 -14.19
N PHE A 302 -24.97 19.88 -12.93
CA PHE A 302 -26.26 20.06 -12.23
C PHE A 302 -27.09 21.19 -12.82
N ALA A 303 -26.47 22.30 -13.19
CA ALA A 303 -27.17 23.41 -13.86
C ALA A 303 -27.73 22.97 -15.25
N LEU A 304 -26.96 22.22 -16.03
CA LEU A 304 -27.40 21.67 -17.31
C LEU A 304 -28.54 20.67 -17.14
N LEU A 305 -28.51 19.84 -16.10
CA LEU A 305 -29.58 18.91 -15.77
C LEU A 305 -30.87 19.64 -15.43
N ILE A 306 -30.80 20.69 -14.59
CA ILE A 306 -31.97 21.53 -14.25
C ILE A 306 -32.50 22.22 -15.48
N ALA A 307 -31.66 22.80 -16.32
CA ALA A 307 -32.05 23.47 -17.56
C ALA A 307 -32.75 22.47 -18.50
N GLY A 308 -32.22 21.28 -18.70
CA GLY A 308 -32.83 20.22 -19.51
C GLY A 308 -34.20 19.79 -18.99
N LEU A 309 -34.31 19.55 -17.68
CA LEU A 309 -35.59 19.21 -17.04
C LEU A 309 -36.60 20.33 -17.17
N SER A 310 -36.16 21.60 -17.05
CA SER A 310 -37.04 22.78 -17.19
C SER A 310 -37.62 22.92 -18.60
N VAL A 311 -36.79 22.67 -19.63
CA VAL A 311 -37.23 22.67 -21.04
C VAL A 311 -38.25 21.56 -21.32
N VAL A 312 -37.95 20.34 -20.85
CA VAL A 312 -38.89 19.20 -21.03
C VAL A 312 -40.18 19.41 -20.29
N SER A 313 -40.11 19.90 -19.03
CA SER A 313 -41.31 20.18 -18.23
C SER A 313 -42.13 21.32 -18.82
N GLY A 314 -41.47 22.41 -19.27
CA GLY A 314 -42.09 23.53 -19.94
C GLY A 314 -42.79 23.08 -21.24
N HIS A 315 -42.13 22.28 -22.04
CA HIS A 315 -42.75 21.72 -23.28
C HIS A 315 -43.98 20.87 -22.95
N LEU A 316 -43.89 20.00 -21.94
CA LEU A 316 -45.02 19.20 -21.50
C LEU A 316 -46.19 20.06 -21.00
N LEU A 317 -45.93 21.08 -20.20
CA LEU A 317 -46.95 22.02 -19.74
C LEU A 317 -47.61 22.74 -20.89
N VAL A 318 -46.86 23.28 -21.84
CA VAL A 318 -47.43 23.91 -23.05
C VAL A 318 -48.29 22.91 -23.83
N ARG A 319 -47.85 21.68 -23.93
CA ARG A 319 -48.57 20.62 -24.64
C ARG A 319 -49.89 20.24 -23.95
N ILE A 320 -49.93 20.23 -22.63
CA ILE A 320 -51.12 20.00 -21.82
C ILE A 320 -52.08 21.16 -21.93
N VAL A 321 -51.61 22.38 -21.71
CA VAL A 321 -52.45 23.61 -21.75
C VAL A 321 -53.05 23.80 -23.15
N THR A 322 -52.30 23.52 -24.22
CA THR A 322 -52.78 23.71 -25.59
C THR A 322 -53.56 22.52 -26.14
N ALA A 323 -53.65 21.40 -25.40
CA ALA A 323 -54.36 20.20 -25.85
C ALA A 323 -55.85 20.46 -26.20
N PRO A 324 -56.64 21.23 -25.39
CA PRO A 324 -58.03 21.53 -25.72
C PRO A 324 -58.18 22.35 -26.99
N ALA A 325 -57.28 23.33 -27.19
CA ALA A 325 -57.29 24.17 -28.39
C ALA A 325 -56.95 23.34 -29.67
N ARG A 326 -56.04 22.41 -29.54
CA ARG A 326 -55.64 21.49 -30.63
C ARG A 326 -56.75 20.51 -30.97
N ARG A 327 -57.50 20.01 -29.99
CA ARG A 327 -58.67 19.14 -30.22
C ARG A 327 -59.75 19.89 -30.98
N ARG A 328 -60.15 21.10 -30.55
CA ARG A 328 -61.15 21.94 -31.25
C ARG A 328 -60.73 22.29 -32.67
N LYS A 329 -59.42 22.50 -32.91
CA LYS A 329 -58.91 22.79 -34.26
C LYS A 329 -58.95 21.56 -35.16
N LYS A 330 -58.80 20.36 -34.62
CA LYS A 330 -58.91 19.10 -35.34
C LYS A 330 -60.37 18.80 -35.70
N GLU A 331 -61.30 18.95 -34.75
CA GLU A 331 -62.74 18.79 -34.96
C GLU A 331 -63.25 19.70 -36.07
N LYS A 332 -62.90 20.99 -36.05
CA LYS A 332 -63.25 21.95 -37.11
C LYS A 332 -62.68 21.59 -38.48
N LYS A 333 -61.49 20.95 -38.51
CA LYS A 333 -60.88 20.52 -39.78
C LYS A 333 -61.56 19.28 -40.37
N ASP A 334 -62.01 18.42 -39.49
CA ASP A 334 -62.71 17.19 -39.90
C ASP A 334 -64.18 17.50 -40.36
N GLU A 335 -64.84 18.55 -39.77
CA GLU A 335 -66.13 19.08 -40.25
C GLU A 335 -66.10 19.76 -41.66
N PHE A 336 -64.92 20.26 -42.04
CA PHE A 336 -64.72 20.95 -43.33
C PHE A 336 -64.27 19.99 -44.46
N SER A 337 -64.07 18.69 -44.14
CA SER A 337 -63.58 17.70 -45.08
C SER A 337 -64.69 16.70 -45.55
N ILE A 338 -65.93 16.94 -45.13
CA ILE A 338 -67.18 16.27 -45.63
C ILE A 338 -67.92 17.22 -46.57
#